data_e9fd943b815ba525913988466ec19bf0
#
_entry.id   e9fd943b815ba525913988466ec19bf0
#
_cell.length_a   1.000
_cell.length_b   1.000
_cell.length_c   1.000
_cell.angle_alpha   90.00
_cell.angle_beta   90.00
_cell.angle_gamma   90.00
#
_symmetry.space_group_name_H-M   'P 1'
#
loop_
_entity.id
_entity.type
_entity.pdbx_description
1 polymer ?
#
loop_
_entity_poly.entity_id
_entity_poly.type
_entity_poly.pdbx_seq_one_letter_code
_entity_poly.pdbx_strand_id
1 'polypeptide(L)'
;MRSRSAATLLLGAGLKNVYSMDGGIRAWQGMVAHGQPEAGMAYFTPAANFEEIVGLAWALEEGSKLFYQGVSENFSNDKEIHTMFGWLVSAEKNHEKHLLETYESLTGEKPDFTKLRSKFTSMDESVMEGGIPVKEALAWVKDKDVSESLELAIAMEVNALDLYIKMSRSIEDEKAQHIFKKLSEEEQTHLEKLAALLDKKL
;
A
#
# COMPACT_ATOMS: atom_id res chain seq x y z
N MET A 1 5.54 -17.48 -18.13
CA MET A 1 6.06 -17.53 -19.51
C MET A 1 5.21 -16.71 -20.48
N ARG A 2 3.88 -16.89 -20.58
CA ARG A 2 3.03 -16.18 -21.58
C ARG A 2 3.07 -14.64 -21.50
N SER A 3 3.07 -14.05 -20.31
CA SER A 3 3.13 -12.59 -20.14
C SER A 3 4.46 -11.97 -20.57
N ARG A 4 5.59 -12.65 -20.31
CA ARG A 4 6.92 -12.20 -20.81
C ARG A 4 7.00 -12.25 -22.33
N SER A 5 6.50 -13.32 -22.95
CA SER A 5 6.46 -13.41 -24.42
C SER A 5 5.57 -12.32 -25.02
N ALA A 6 4.40 -12.05 -24.42
CA ALA A 6 3.53 -10.96 -24.84
C ALA A 6 4.20 -9.59 -24.69
N ALA A 7 4.88 -9.33 -23.58
CA ALA A 7 5.62 -8.08 -23.37
C ALA A 7 6.73 -7.90 -24.41
N THR A 8 7.47 -8.97 -24.75
CA THR A 8 8.50 -8.92 -25.79
C THR A 8 7.92 -8.61 -27.16
N LEU A 9 6.77 -9.20 -27.52
CA LEU A 9 6.09 -8.92 -28.78
C LEU A 9 5.59 -7.47 -28.87
N LEU A 10 5.02 -6.96 -27.78
CA LEU A 10 4.52 -5.58 -27.70
C LEU A 10 5.66 -4.56 -27.76
N LEU A 11 6.79 -4.81 -27.08
CA LEU A 11 8.01 -4.00 -27.21
C LEU A 11 8.55 -4.04 -28.64
N GLY A 12 8.56 -5.22 -29.27
CA GLY A 12 8.95 -5.39 -30.68
C GLY A 12 8.01 -4.67 -31.66
N ALA A 13 6.75 -4.48 -31.30
CA ALA A 13 5.76 -3.70 -32.04
C ALA A 13 5.87 -2.18 -31.81
N GLY A 14 6.85 -1.71 -31.04
CA GLY A 14 7.13 -0.28 -30.81
C GLY A 14 6.43 0.35 -29.62
N LEU A 15 5.70 -0.42 -28.81
CA LEU A 15 5.14 0.08 -27.56
C LEU A 15 6.27 0.28 -26.54
N LYS A 16 6.38 1.47 -25.96
CA LYS A 16 7.52 1.84 -25.09
C LYS A 16 7.35 1.41 -23.64
N ASN A 17 6.12 1.45 -23.12
CA ASN A 17 5.82 1.20 -21.72
C ASN A 17 5.06 -0.13 -21.59
N VAL A 18 5.81 -1.23 -21.65
CA VAL A 18 5.26 -2.60 -21.54
C VAL A 18 5.90 -3.28 -20.34
N TYR A 19 5.08 -3.66 -19.40
CA TYR A 19 5.51 -4.34 -18.18
C TYR A 19 4.95 -5.76 -18.14
N SER A 20 5.72 -6.69 -17.61
CA SER A 20 5.27 -8.05 -17.32
C SER A 20 5.32 -8.28 -15.83
N MET A 21 4.15 -8.38 -15.21
CA MET A 21 4.06 -8.66 -13.79
C MET A 21 4.49 -10.10 -13.49
N ASP A 22 5.34 -10.28 -12.50
CA ASP A 22 5.73 -11.62 -12.06
C ASP A 22 4.51 -12.33 -11.41
N GLY A 23 4.34 -13.64 -11.72
CA GLY A 23 3.11 -14.36 -11.39
C GLY A 23 1.93 -14.10 -12.35
N GLY A 24 1.99 -13.05 -13.20
CA GLY A 24 1.00 -12.76 -14.25
C GLY A 24 -0.41 -12.54 -13.69
N ILE A 25 -1.44 -12.81 -14.51
CA ILE A 25 -2.86 -12.63 -14.16
C ILE A 25 -3.28 -13.37 -12.87
N ARG A 26 -2.64 -14.47 -12.53
CA ARG A 26 -2.94 -15.21 -11.30
C ARG A 26 -2.46 -14.46 -10.06
N ALA A 27 -1.32 -13.78 -10.14
CA ALA A 27 -0.85 -12.89 -9.06
C ALA A 27 -1.75 -11.64 -8.98
N TRP A 28 -2.10 -11.04 -10.11
CA TRP A 28 -3.06 -9.92 -10.18
C TRP A 28 -4.43 -10.28 -9.55
N GLN A 29 -4.92 -11.48 -9.80
CA GLN A 29 -6.16 -11.98 -9.21
C GLN A 29 -5.99 -12.50 -7.78
N GLY A 30 -4.83 -12.27 -7.16
CA GLY A 30 -4.57 -12.72 -5.81
C GLY A 30 -4.46 -14.24 -5.61
N MET A 31 -4.32 -15.03 -6.70
CA MET A 31 -4.25 -16.50 -6.60
C MET A 31 -2.87 -17.01 -6.18
N VAL A 32 -1.81 -16.23 -6.43
CA VAL A 32 -0.42 -16.59 -6.10
C VAL A 32 0.36 -15.31 -5.85
N ALA A 33 0.91 -15.14 -4.66
CA ALA A 33 1.92 -14.14 -4.37
C ALA A 33 3.31 -14.77 -4.51
N HIS A 34 4.13 -14.24 -5.40
CA HIS A 34 5.53 -14.64 -5.61
C HIS A 34 6.41 -13.41 -5.57
N GLY A 35 7.53 -13.50 -4.89
CA GLY A 35 8.56 -12.46 -4.86
C GLY A 35 9.35 -12.46 -3.58
N GLN A 36 10.35 -11.61 -3.52
CA GLN A 36 11.03 -11.26 -2.27
C GLN A 36 9.98 -10.64 -1.33
N PRO A 37 10.11 -10.82 -0.01
CA PRO A 37 9.29 -10.08 0.93
C PRO A 37 9.39 -8.58 0.61
N GLU A 38 8.24 -7.91 0.52
CA GLU A 38 8.22 -6.45 0.45
C GLU A 38 9.03 -5.86 1.60
N ALA A 39 9.59 -4.66 1.43
CA ALA A 39 10.35 -4.03 2.50
C ALA A 39 9.51 -3.92 3.79
N GLY A 40 8.21 -3.63 3.67
CA GLY A 40 7.25 -3.70 4.78
C GLY A 40 7.12 -5.10 5.39
N MET A 41 7.19 -6.17 4.59
CA MET A 41 7.18 -7.55 5.06
C MET A 41 8.43 -7.94 5.85
N ALA A 42 9.53 -7.23 5.72
CA ALA A 42 10.73 -7.46 6.54
C ALA A 42 10.47 -7.21 8.04
N TYR A 43 9.45 -6.43 8.37
CA TYR A 43 9.02 -6.20 9.75
C TYR A 43 8.10 -7.31 10.28
N PHE A 44 7.51 -8.15 9.41
CA PHE A 44 6.72 -9.30 9.81
C PHE A 44 7.64 -10.48 10.06
N THR A 45 7.85 -10.81 11.31
CA THR A 45 8.54 -12.07 11.65
C THR A 45 7.58 -13.24 11.46
N PRO A 46 8.07 -14.45 11.09
CA PRO A 46 7.23 -15.64 11.00
C PRO A 46 6.54 -16.04 12.33
N ALA A 47 7.00 -15.48 13.44
CA ALA A 47 6.44 -15.68 14.79
C ALA A 47 5.61 -14.48 15.26
N ALA A 48 5.31 -13.48 14.39
CA ALA A 48 4.50 -12.34 14.75
C ALA A 48 3.09 -12.82 15.15
N ASN A 49 2.64 -12.40 16.31
CA ASN A 49 1.28 -12.66 16.74
C ASN A 49 0.32 -11.69 16.03
N PHE A 50 -0.98 -11.98 16.14
CA PHE A 50 -2.02 -11.17 15.51
C PHE A 50 -1.94 -9.67 15.89
N GLU A 51 -1.65 -9.36 17.16
CA GLU A 51 -1.52 -7.97 17.64
C GLU A 51 -0.38 -7.24 16.93
N GLU A 52 0.74 -7.90 16.74
CA GLU A 52 1.90 -7.34 16.05
C GLU A 52 1.60 -7.11 14.57
N ILE A 53 0.89 -8.04 13.93
CA ILE A 53 0.50 -7.93 12.52
C ILE A 53 -0.44 -6.74 12.31
N VAL A 54 -1.50 -6.62 13.11
CA VAL A 54 -2.45 -5.51 13.02
C VAL A 54 -1.80 -4.17 13.38
N GLY A 55 -0.95 -4.18 14.42
CA GLY A 55 -0.22 -2.97 14.82
C GLY A 55 0.73 -2.46 13.73
N LEU A 56 1.40 -3.37 13.03
CA LEU A 56 2.27 -3.00 11.90
C LEU A 56 1.44 -2.49 10.71
N ALA A 57 0.37 -3.21 10.32
CA ALA A 57 -0.53 -2.75 9.27
C ALA A 57 -1.04 -1.33 9.57
N TRP A 58 -1.53 -1.10 10.79
CA TRP A 58 -1.98 0.23 11.21
C TRP A 58 -0.89 1.30 11.13
N ALA A 59 0.36 0.98 11.50
CA ALA A 59 1.47 1.92 11.43
C ALA A 59 1.84 2.29 9.98
N LEU A 60 1.72 1.35 9.04
CA LEU A 60 1.95 1.57 7.61
C LEU A 60 0.84 2.47 7.03
N GLU A 61 -0.44 2.19 7.33
CA GLU A 61 -1.57 3.04 6.94
C GLU A 61 -1.44 4.47 7.46
N GLU A 62 -1.03 4.64 8.73
CA GLU A 62 -0.74 5.97 9.28
C GLU A 62 0.36 6.68 8.47
N GLY A 63 1.41 5.96 8.09
CA GLY A 63 2.49 6.48 7.27
C GLY A 63 2.01 6.92 5.89
N SER A 64 1.24 6.10 5.19
CA SER A 64 0.68 6.42 3.87
C SER A 64 -0.31 7.57 3.93
N LYS A 65 -1.15 7.64 4.96
CA LYS A 65 -1.99 8.81 5.21
C LYS A 65 -1.19 10.11 5.32
N LEU A 66 -0.10 10.11 6.11
CA LEU A 66 0.77 11.29 6.28
C LEU A 66 1.46 11.68 4.96
N PHE A 67 1.90 10.69 4.19
CA PHE A 67 2.45 10.92 2.86
C PHE A 67 1.43 11.56 1.93
N TYR A 68 0.21 11.00 1.82
CA TYR A 68 -0.84 11.56 0.96
C TYR A 68 -1.29 12.95 1.38
N GLN A 69 -1.29 13.27 2.67
CA GLN A 69 -1.51 14.64 3.16
C GLN A 69 -0.45 15.60 2.62
N GLY A 70 0.83 15.24 2.75
CA GLY A 70 1.92 16.09 2.27
C GLY A 70 1.92 16.26 0.75
N VAL A 71 1.60 15.20 -0.03
CA VAL A 71 1.46 15.32 -1.49
C VAL A 71 0.27 16.21 -1.85
N SER A 72 -0.87 16.06 -1.19
CA SER A 72 -2.05 16.91 -1.37
C SER A 72 -1.73 18.39 -1.14
N GLU A 73 -0.95 18.69 -0.10
CA GLU A 73 -0.50 20.06 0.20
C GLU A 73 0.48 20.59 -0.85
N ASN A 74 1.45 19.77 -1.29
CA ASN A 74 2.44 20.12 -2.30
C ASN A 74 1.79 20.49 -3.64
N PHE A 75 0.71 19.81 -4.01
CA PHE A 75 -0.05 20.05 -5.25
C PHE A 75 -1.38 20.76 -5.02
N SER A 76 -1.49 21.60 -4.00
CA SER A 76 -2.73 22.32 -3.63
C SER A 76 -3.30 23.21 -4.75
N ASN A 77 -2.47 23.65 -5.71
CA ASN A 77 -2.87 24.42 -6.89
C ASN A 77 -3.46 23.54 -8.02
N ASP A 78 -3.24 22.24 -8.04
CA ASP A 78 -3.88 21.29 -8.96
C ASP A 78 -5.08 20.66 -8.25
N LYS A 79 -6.28 21.19 -8.55
CA LYS A 79 -7.52 20.77 -7.88
C LYS A 79 -7.79 19.27 -8.03
N GLU A 80 -7.46 18.66 -9.17
CA GLU A 80 -7.71 17.25 -9.42
C GLU A 80 -6.80 16.38 -8.57
N ILE A 81 -5.50 16.72 -8.52
CA ILE A 81 -4.50 16.04 -7.70
C ILE A 81 -4.82 16.22 -6.20
N HIS A 82 -5.07 17.47 -5.78
CA HIS A 82 -5.44 17.73 -4.38
C HIS A 82 -6.68 16.95 -3.94
N THR A 83 -7.70 16.85 -4.80
CA THR A 83 -8.91 16.07 -4.51
C THR A 83 -8.61 14.58 -4.42
N MET A 84 -7.81 14.04 -5.32
CA MET A 84 -7.45 12.62 -5.33
C MET A 84 -6.67 12.22 -4.08
N PHE A 85 -5.62 12.95 -3.73
CA PHE A 85 -4.85 12.65 -2.54
C PHE A 85 -5.65 12.90 -1.24
N GLY A 86 -6.53 13.90 -1.21
CA GLY A 86 -7.48 14.08 -0.10
C GLY A 86 -8.47 12.92 0.05
N TRP A 87 -8.86 12.30 -1.06
CA TRP A 87 -9.67 11.07 -1.03
C TRP A 87 -8.88 9.89 -0.47
N LEU A 88 -7.62 9.69 -0.91
CA LEU A 88 -6.72 8.66 -0.35
C LEU A 88 -6.53 8.85 1.16
N VAL A 89 -6.26 10.06 1.64
CA VAL A 89 -6.18 10.36 3.09
C VAL A 89 -7.42 9.87 3.84
N SER A 90 -8.61 10.01 3.23
CA SER A 90 -9.86 9.57 3.85
C SER A 90 -10.01 8.04 3.80
N ALA A 91 -9.48 7.40 2.79
CA ALA A 91 -9.44 5.95 2.65
C ALA A 91 -8.54 5.33 3.73
N GLU A 92 -7.30 5.84 3.89
CA GLU A 92 -6.38 5.33 4.91
C GLU A 92 -6.93 5.48 6.35
N LYS A 93 -7.68 6.56 6.63
CA LYS A 93 -8.40 6.68 7.92
C LYS A 93 -9.45 5.59 8.12
N ASN A 94 -10.09 5.12 7.05
CA ASN A 94 -11.03 4.01 7.15
C ASN A 94 -10.30 2.68 7.34
N HIS A 95 -9.14 2.47 6.70
CA HIS A 95 -8.28 1.31 6.92
C HIS A 95 -7.81 1.24 8.37
N GLU A 96 -7.26 2.33 8.91
CA GLU A 96 -6.90 2.45 10.32
C GLU A 96 -8.07 2.05 11.26
N LYS A 97 -9.27 2.54 10.96
CA LYS A 97 -10.47 2.24 11.75
C LYS A 97 -10.85 0.76 11.67
N HIS A 98 -10.83 0.15 10.48
CA HIS A 98 -11.14 -1.27 10.30
C HIS A 98 -10.13 -2.16 11.02
N LEU A 99 -8.84 -1.82 10.98
CA LEU A 99 -7.80 -2.53 11.72
C LEU A 99 -8.02 -2.43 13.23
N LEU A 100 -8.39 -1.24 13.74
CA LEU A 100 -8.72 -1.02 15.14
C LEU A 100 -9.92 -1.87 15.58
N GLU A 101 -11.03 -1.81 14.85
CA GLU A 101 -12.25 -2.56 15.15
C GLU A 101 -11.98 -4.07 15.15
N THR A 102 -11.12 -4.54 14.24
CA THR A 102 -10.71 -5.95 14.16
C THR A 102 -9.89 -6.34 15.37
N TYR A 103 -8.92 -5.52 15.76
CA TYR A 103 -8.11 -5.74 16.95
C TYR A 103 -8.99 -5.87 18.20
N GLU A 104 -9.86 -4.88 18.45
CA GLU A 104 -10.78 -4.87 19.59
C GLU A 104 -11.72 -6.10 19.59
N SER A 105 -12.22 -6.50 18.41
CA SER A 105 -13.09 -7.66 18.28
C SER A 105 -12.42 -8.99 18.63
N LEU A 106 -11.12 -9.11 18.38
CA LEU A 106 -10.38 -10.36 18.57
C LEU A 106 -9.69 -10.45 19.94
N THR A 107 -9.21 -9.30 20.46
CA THR A 107 -8.50 -9.29 21.75
C THR A 107 -9.40 -8.91 22.93
N GLY A 108 -10.52 -8.24 22.68
CA GLY A 108 -11.36 -7.64 23.72
C GLY A 108 -10.76 -6.38 24.35
N GLU A 109 -9.63 -5.89 23.86
CA GLU A 109 -8.88 -4.77 24.41
C GLU A 109 -8.66 -3.68 23.35
N LYS A 110 -8.53 -2.44 23.80
CA LYS A 110 -8.09 -1.35 22.92
C LYS A 110 -6.59 -1.42 22.69
N PRO A 111 -6.12 -1.33 21.44
CA PRO A 111 -4.69 -1.39 21.16
C PRO A 111 -3.98 -0.13 21.68
N ASP A 112 -2.81 -0.33 22.27
CA ASP A 112 -1.85 0.74 22.50
C ASP A 112 -0.96 0.88 21.27
N PHE A 113 -1.42 1.64 20.28
CA PHE A 113 -0.69 1.85 19.03
C PHE A 113 0.66 2.53 19.22
N THR A 114 0.83 3.35 20.25
CA THR A 114 2.14 3.94 20.57
C THR A 114 3.14 2.85 20.92
N LYS A 115 2.72 1.90 21.73
CA LYS A 115 3.55 0.74 22.11
C LYS A 115 3.78 -0.20 20.94
N LEU A 116 2.74 -0.46 20.12
CA LEU A 116 2.86 -1.31 18.93
C LEU A 116 3.80 -0.68 17.90
N ARG A 117 3.61 0.60 17.59
CA ARG A 117 4.47 1.36 16.66
C ARG A 117 5.94 1.35 17.10
N SER A 118 6.23 1.53 18.39
CA SER A 118 7.60 1.53 18.90
C SER A 118 8.36 0.20 18.72
N LYS A 119 7.65 -0.89 18.45
CA LYS A 119 8.28 -2.18 18.13
C LYS A 119 8.80 -2.26 16.68
N PHE A 120 8.24 -1.47 15.77
CA PHE A 120 8.49 -1.60 14.33
C PHE A 120 9.22 -0.40 13.72
N THR A 121 9.14 0.76 14.35
CA THR A 121 9.83 1.97 13.88
C THR A 121 10.66 2.53 15.02
N SER A 122 11.86 3.07 14.69
CA SER A 122 12.53 3.97 15.61
C SER A 122 11.56 5.13 15.90
N MET A 123 11.37 5.51 17.15
CA MET A 123 10.30 6.40 17.64
C MET A 123 10.16 7.73 16.89
N ASP A 124 11.10 8.07 16.02
CA ASP A 124 11.19 9.37 15.34
C ASP A 124 10.75 9.37 13.86
N GLU A 125 10.49 8.21 13.23
CA GLU A 125 10.15 8.16 11.81
C GLU A 125 8.91 7.32 11.54
N SER A 126 7.90 7.93 10.89
CA SER A 126 6.77 7.21 10.31
C SER A 126 7.23 6.55 9.01
N VAL A 127 6.85 5.29 8.84
CA VAL A 127 7.16 4.46 7.66
C VAL A 127 5.85 4.12 6.98
N MET A 128 5.80 4.21 5.67
CA MET A 128 4.63 3.84 4.86
C MET A 128 4.86 2.49 4.16
N GLU A 129 3.87 2.01 3.42
CA GLU A 129 3.96 0.77 2.66
C GLU A 129 5.21 0.75 1.79
N GLY A 130 5.82 -0.44 1.67
CA GLY A 130 7.13 -0.57 1.03
C GLY A 130 8.32 -0.23 1.93
N GLY A 131 8.08 0.13 3.20
CA GLY A 131 9.13 0.39 4.18
C GLY A 131 9.88 1.71 3.97
N ILE A 132 9.26 2.66 3.26
CA ILE A 132 9.88 3.96 2.95
C ILE A 132 9.57 4.96 4.07
N PRO A 133 10.57 5.67 4.64
CA PRO A 133 10.32 6.74 5.58
C PRO A 133 9.52 7.88 4.93
N VAL A 134 8.42 8.29 5.55
CA VAL A 134 7.52 9.35 5.05
C VAL A 134 8.29 10.65 4.77
N LYS A 135 9.22 11.02 5.64
CA LYS A 135 10.03 12.22 5.49
C LYS A 135 10.90 12.19 4.23
N GLU A 136 11.48 11.05 3.89
CA GLU A 136 12.29 10.87 2.69
C GLU A 136 11.42 10.95 1.43
N ALA A 137 10.27 10.29 1.43
CA ALA A 137 9.33 10.32 0.33
C ALA A 137 8.79 11.74 0.08
N LEU A 138 8.42 12.48 1.12
CA LEU A 138 7.97 13.86 1.00
C LEU A 138 9.08 14.81 0.54
N ALA A 139 10.33 14.58 0.97
CA ALA A 139 11.48 15.35 0.48
C ALA A 139 11.71 15.10 -1.02
N TRP A 140 11.56 13.84 -1.47
CA TRP A 140 11.68 13.47 -2.88
C TRP A 140 10.57 14.11 -3.74
N VAL A 141 9.32 14.09 -3.30
CA VAL A 141 8.15 14.64 -4.02
C VAL A 141 8.27 16.16 -4.27
N LYS A 142 8.98 16.90 -3.40
CA LYS A 142 9.09 18.38 -3.54
C LYS A 142 9.64 18.83 -4.87
N ASP A 143 10.56 18.04 -5.45
CA ASP A 143 11.25 18.37 -6.69
C ASP A 143 10.69 17.57 -7.90
N LYS A 144 9.54 16.92 -7.72
CA LYS A 144 8.93 16.03 -8.70
C LYS A 144 7.68 16.62 -9.31
N ASP A 145 7.41 16.21 -10.55
CA ASP A 145 6.16 16.53 -11.20
C ASP A 145 4.99 15.65 -10.69
N VAL A 146 3.81 15.95 -11.20
CA VAL A 146 2.59 15.21 -10.84
C VAL A 146 2.68 13.75 -11.23
N SER A 147 3.21 13.44 -12.42
CA SER A 147 3.27 12.06 -12.93
C SER A 147 4.20 11.20 -12.08
N GLU A 148 5.40 11.70 -11.76
CA GLU A 148 6.34 11.01 -10.88
C GLU A 148 5.76 10.79 -9.47
N SER A 149 4.99 11.76 -8.95
CA SER A 149 4.34 11.64 -7.63
C SER A 149 3.20 10.62 -7.64
N LEU A 150 2.44 10.53 -8.73
CA LEU A 150 1.41 9.52 -8.92
C LEU A 150 2.03 8.12 -9.09
N GLU A 151 3.14 7.99 -9.81
CA GLU A 151 3.87 6.71 -9.94
C GLU A 151 4.36 6.20 -8.59
N LEU A 152 4.87 7.09 -7.71
CA LEU A 152 5.26 6.71 -6.36
C LEU A 152 4.03 6.24 -5.56
N ALA A 153 2.92 6.98 -5.59
CA ALA A 153 1.68 6.57 -4.92
C ALA A 153 1.20 5.20 -5.42
N ILE A 154 1.20 4.96 -6.74
CA ILE A 154 0.87 3.65 -7.32
C ILE A 154 1.80 2.55 -6.79
N ALA A 155 3.09 2.80 -6.66
CA ALA A 155 4.03 1.82 -6.10
C ALA A 155 3.72 1.50 -4.64
N MET A 156 3.27 2.49 -3.85
CA MET A 156 2.83 2.30 -2.46
C MET A 156 1.60 1.39 -2.38
N GLU A 157 0.55 1.71 -3.14
CA GLU A 157 -0.68 0.92 -3.17
C GLU A 157 -0.46 -0.52 -3.67
N VAL A 158 0.49 -0.73 -4.60
CA VAL A 158 0.89 -2.09 -5.01
C VAL A 158 1.50 -2.86 -3.84
N ASN A 159 2.33 -2.20 -3.03
CA ASN A 159 2.94 -2.82 -1.86
C ASN A 159 1.88 -3.17 -0.80
N ALA A 160 0.92 -2.25 -0.53
CA ALA A 160 -0.19 -2.49 0.38
C ALA A 160 -1.07 -3.66 -0.09
N LEU A 161 -1.46 -3.66 -1.38
CA LEU A 161 -2.23 -4.75 -1.98
C LEU A 161 -1.55 -6.11 -1.81
N ASP A 162 -0.25 -6.20 -2.14
CA ASP A 162 0.51 -7.46 -2.02
C ASP A 162 0.63 -7.89 -0.54
N LEU A 163 0.88 -6.94 0.36
CA LEU A 163 0.92 -7.18 1.80
C LEU A 163 -0.41 -7.79 2.29
N TYR A 164 -1.55 -7.16 1.99
CA TYR A 164 -2.85 -7.61 2.48
C TYR A 164 -3.31 -8.92 1.85
N ILE A 165 -2.98 -9.18 0.58
CA ILE A 165 -3.17 -10.49 -0.04
C ILE A 165 -2.36 -11.57 0.70
N LYS A 166 -1.10 -11.32 1.04
CA LYS A 166 -0.25 -12.25 1.78
C LYS A 166 -0.79 -12.49 3.19
N MET A 167 -1.18 -11.41 3.89
CA MET A 167 -1.75 -11.50 5.25
C MET A 167 -3.06 -12.30 5.27
N SER A 168 -3.98 -12.04 4.35
CA SER A 168 -5.25 -12.77 4.26
C SER A 168 -5.09 -14.29 4.08
N ARG A 169 -3.92 -14.74 3.61
CA ARG A 169 -3.62 -16.16 3.37
C ARG A 169 -2.79 -16.82 4.46
N SER A 170 -1.99 -16.03 5.18
CA SER A 170 -1.06 -16.56 6.20
C SER A 170 -1.67 -16.61 7.60
N ILE A 171 -2.70 -15.83 7.87
CA ILE A 171 -3.38 -15.76 9.16
C ILE A 171 -4.39 -16.91 9.26
N GLU A 172 -4.46 -17.59 10.41
CA GLU A 172 -5.40 -18.70 10.64
C GLU A 172 -6.80 -18.20 11.07
N ASP A 173 -6.90 -17.01 11.67
CA ASP A 173 -8.16 -16.46 12.12
C ASP A 173 -9.03 -15.96 10.95
N GLU A 174 -10.22 -16.53 10.79
CA GLU A 174 -11.13 -16.22 9.67
C GLU A 174 -11.58 -14.75 9.62
N LYS A 175 -11.75 -14.09 10.78
CA LYS A 175 -12.15 -12.68 10.81
C LYS A 175 -11.00 -11.79 10.33
N ALA A 176 -9.79 -12.07 10.79
CA ALA A 176 -8.60 -11.38 10.33
C ALA A 176 -8.35 -11.61 8.83
N GLN A 177 -8.50 -12.85 8.34
CA GLN A 177 -8.46 -13.14 6.90
C GLN A 177 -9.44 -12.28 6.12
N HIS A 178 -10.69 -12.18 6.61
CA HIS A 178 -11.74 -11.40 5.94
C HIS A 178 -11.39 -9.91 5.88
N ILE A 179 -10.84 -9.33 6.96
CA ILE A 179 -10.44 -7.92 6.98
C ILE A 179 -9.30 -7.66 6.02
N PHE A 180 -8.22 -8.46 6.05
CA PHE A 180 -7.11 -8.25 5.12
C PHE A 180 -7.51 -8.50 3.66
N LYS A 181 -8.46 -9.40 3.41
CA LYS A 181 -9.05 -9.53 2.07
C LYS A 181 -9.80 -8.28 1.67
N LYS A 182 -10.63 -7.72 2.55
CA LYS A 182 -11.36 -6.47 2.29
C LYS A 182 -10.41 -5.30 2.03
N LEU A 183 -9.37 -5.14 2.85
CA LEU A 183 -8.34 -4.13 2.62
C LEU A 183 -7.69 -4.30 1.25
N SER A 184 -7.32 -5.53 0.86
CA SER A 184 -6.75 -5.77 -0.48
C SER A 184 -7.69 -5.41 -1.64
N GLU A 185 -9.01 -5.55 -1.48
CA GLU A 185 -10.01 -5.13 -2.48
C GLU A 185 -10.12 -3.59 -2.53
N GLU A 186 -9.95 -2.92 -1.40
CA GLU A 186 -9.94 -1.45 -1.32
C GLU A 186 -8.67 -0.88 -1.95
N GLU A 187 -7.47 -1.47 -1.70
CA GLU A 187 -6.21 -1.08 -2.36
C GLU A 187 -6.27 -1.24 -3.90
N GLN A 188 -6.91 -2.28 -4.38
CA GLN A 188 -7.13 -2.42 -5.82
C GLN A 188 -7.93 -1.25 -6.38
N THR A 189 -8.93 -0.75 -5.65
CA THR A 189 -9.72 0.43 -6.04
C THR A 189 -8.88 1.69 -6.05
N HIS A 190 -7.95 1.85 -5.10
CA HIS A 190 -6.99 2.97 -5.07
C HIS A 190 -6.11 2.96 -6.32
N LEU A 191 -5.55 1.82 -6.65
CA LEU A 191 -4.71 1.63 -7.84
C LEU A 191 -5.44 1.97 -9.13
N GLU A 192 -6.68 1.52 -9.30
CA GLU A 192 -7.49 1.82 -10.49
C GLU A 192 -7.71 3.33 -10.66
N LYS A 193 -7.99 4.04 -9.57
CA LYS A 193 -8.19 5.50 -9.60
C LYS A 193 -6.91 6.27 -9.86
N LEU A 194 -5.80 5.88 -9.22
CA LEU A 194 -4.49 6.49 -9.44
C LEU A 194 -4.02 6.29 -10.87
N ALA A 195 -4.14 5.06 -11.40
CA ALA A 195 -3.79 4.75 -12.78
C ALA A 195 -4.62 5.57 -13.79
N ALA A 196 -5.94 5.67 -13.58
CA ALA A 196 -6.81 6.49 -14.42
C ALA A 196 -6.46 7.98 -14.37
N LEU A 197 -5.98 8.48 -13.23
CA LEU A 197 -5.53 9.86 -13.10
C LEU A 197 -4.17 10.06 -13.77
N LEU A 198 -3.24 9.12 -13.62
CA LEU A 198 -1.94 9.16 -14.30
C LEU A 198 -2.11 9.18 -15.82
N ASP A 199 -2.98 8.34 -16.40
CA ASP A 199 -3.29 8.31 -17.83
C ASP A 199 -3.79 9.66 -18.37
N LYS A 200 -4.45 10.48 -17.55
CA LYS A 200 -4.90 11.82 -17.95
C LYS A 200 -3.80 12.88 -17.88
N LYS A 201 -2.75 12.61 -17.10
CA LYS A 201 -1.67 13.58 -16.86
C LYS A 201 -0.46 13.34 -17.78
N LEU A 202 -0.39 12.17 -18.45
CA LEU A 202 0.57 11.84 -19.49
C LEU A 202 0.15 12.39 -20.85
#